data_12b20fd70732fb5837de4d9fd3222bd3
#
_entry.id   12b20fd70732fb5837de4d9fd3222bd3
#
_cell.length_a   1.000
_cell.length_b   1.000
_cell.length_c   1.000
_cell.angle_alpha   90.00
_cell.angle_beta   90.00
_cell.angle_gamma   90.00
#
_symmetry.space_group_name_H-M   'P 1'
#
loop_
_entity.id
_entity.type
_entity.pdbx_description
1 polymer ?
#
loop_
_entity_poly.entity_id
_entity_poly.type
_entity_poly.pdbx_seq_one_letter_code
_entity_poly.pdbx_strand_id
1 'polypeptide(L)'
;TITEPTSSANGNIPFTGADPGDGGDGNTLREAITRINARIKEIYGAQNSGGVVQTPFIDNDNIKDNAIDHDELANRYTAINAIGTTSGAFNIDFSAGAVHTVTLGGGHTGTFTNFKVGQVIDIILSGNHTLTFSATASGTPSVNKVGSTDYDGSSSTQIIQVVCTSESASTPQFLYSVATYASDTTP
;
A
#
# COMPACT_ATOMS: atom_id res chain seq x y z
N THR A 1 -16.10 6.88 -52.22
CA THR A 1 -14.72 7.00 -51.67
C THR A 1 -14.89 7.12 -50.16
N ILE A 2 -14.47 6.07 -49.44
CA ILE A 2 -14.44 6.10 -47.99
C ILE A 2 -13.25 6.98 -47.63
N THR A 3 -13.51 8.17 -47.10
CA THR A 3 -12.47 9.03 -46.58
C THR A 3 -12.05 8.51 -45.21
N GLU A 4 -10.77 8.31 -45.01
CA GLU A 4 -10.24 7.89 -43.71
C GLU A 4 -10.67 8.88 -42.57
N PRO A 5 -11.10 8.38 -41.42
CA PRO A 5 -11.49 9.26 -40.34
C PRO A 5 -10.26 10.01 -39.82
N THR A 6 -10.28 11.31 -39.86
CA THR A 6 -9.30 12.16 -39.19
C THR A 6 -9.61 12.16 -37.71
N SER A 7 -8.64 11.77 -36.85
CA SER A 7 -8.81 11.80 -35.41
C SER A 7 -9.04 13.25 -34.96
N SER A 8 -10.12 13.51 -34.23
CA SER A 8 -10.28 14.76 -33.53
C SER A 8 -9.39 14.78 -32.26
N ALA A 9 -9.00 15.97 -31.82
CA ALA A 9 -8.16 16.17 -30.63
C ALA A 9 -8.72 15.52 -29.33
N ASN A 10 -9.94 15.00 -29.37
CA ASN A 10 -10.62 14.37 -28.23
C ASN A 10 -10.68 12.82 -28.35
N GLY A 11 -9.92 12.20 -29.25
CA GLY A 11 -10.02 10.77 -29.47
C GLY A 11 -11.36 10.29 -30.04
N ASN A 12 -12.22 11.22 -30.41
CA ASN A 12 -13.48 10.90 -31.07
C ASN A 12 -13.22 10.62 -32.55
N ILE A 13 -13.63 9.49 -33.05
CA ILE A 13 -13.57 9.18 -34.48
C ILE A 13 -14.71 9.91 -35.18
N PRO A 14 -14.46 11.00 -35.94
CA PRO A 14 -15.53 11.68 -36.63
C PRO A 14 -16.01 10.80 -37.78
N PHE A 15 -17.27 10.43 -37.75
CA PHE A 15 -17.93 9.78 -38.89
C PHE A 15 -18.39 10.89 -39.85
N THR A 16 -17.60 11.09 -40.94
CA THR A 16 -17.87 12.12 -41.93
C THR A 16 -18.62 11.57 -43.16
N GLY A 17 -19.12 10.33 -43.10
CA GLY A 17 -20.00 9.79 -44.15
C GLY A 17 -21.32 10.54 -44.21
N ALA A 18 -21.75 10.97 -45.39
CA ALA A 18 -23.12 11.42 -45.60
C ALA A 18 -24.08 10.31 -45.17
N ASP A 19 -25.12 10.68 -44.45
CA ASP A 19 -26.25 9.78 -44.16
C ASP A 19 -26.77 9.23 -45.50
N PRO A 20 -26.82 7.93 -45.69
CA PRO A 20 -27.30 7.36 -46.96
C PRO A 20 -28.76 7.68 -47.30
N GLY A 21 -29.43 8.46 -46.46
CA GLY A 21 -30.74 9.07 -46.79
C GLY A 21 -31.93 8.10 -46.75
N ASP A 22 -31.71 6.85 -46.38
CA ASP A 22 -32.73 5.84 -46.29
C ASP A 22 -33.19 5.49 -44.87
N GLY A 23 -32.71 6.22 -43.89
CA GLY A 23 -33.23 6.19 -42.53
C GLY A 23 -32.83 4.98 -41.68
N GLY A 24 -31.98 4.09 -42.17
CA GLY A 24 -31.70 2.84 -41.44
C GLY A 24 -30.29 2.74 -40.87
N ASP A 25 -29.35 2.44 -41.70
CA ASP A 25 -28.08 1.87 -41.25
C ASP A 25 -27.05 2.92 -40.79
N GLY A 26 -27.07 4.13 -41.36
CA GLY A 26 -26.14 5.18 -41.00
C GLY A 26 -26.35 5.74 -39.58
N ASN A 27 -27.61 5.86 -39.17
CA ASN A 27 -27.96 6.29 -37.83
C ASN A 27 -27.60 5.22 -36.78
N THR A 28 -27.88 3.97 -37.10
CA THR A 28 -27.56 2.85 -36.20
C THR A 28 -26.05 2.72 -35.96
N LEU A 29 -25.23 2.86 -37.01
CA LEU A 29 -23.78 2.84 -36.88
C LEU A 29 -23.27 4.07 -36.07
N ARG A 30 -23.79 5.24 -36.37
CA ARG A 30 -23.45 6.46 -35.65
C ARG A 30 -23.82 6.37 -34.17
N GLU A 31 -25.01 5.86 -33.87
CA GLU A 31 -25.45 5.62 -32.50
C GLU A 31 -24.56 4.58 -31.80
N ALA A 32 -24.20 3.49 -32.49
CA ALA A 32 -23.31 2.49 -31.94
C ALA A 32 -21.91 3.08 -31.59
N ILE A 33 -21.34 3.88 -32.51
CA ILE A 33 -20.06 4.57 -32.29
C ILE A 33 -20.18 5.56 -31.14
N THR A 34 -21.28 6.31 -31.05
CA THR A 34 -21.52 7.26 -29.95
C THR A 34 -21.60 6.53 -28.61
N ARG A 35 -22.28 5.40 -28.54
CA ARG A 35 -22.37 4.57 -27.34
C ARG A 35 -21.01 3.97 -26.97
N ILE A 36 -20.23 3.48 -27.94
CA ILE A 36 -18.87 2.97 -27.72
C ILE A 36 -17.97 4.09 -27.15
N ASN A 37 -18.00 5.28 -27.77
CA ASN A 37 -17.22 6.42 -27.28
C ASN A 37 -17.63 6.85 -25.86
N ALA A 38 -18.94 6.82 -25.55
CA ALA A 38 -19.42 7.09 -24.19
C ALA A 38 -18.90 6.05 -23.19
N ARG A 39 -18.93 4.77 -23.54
CA ARG A 39 -18.37 3.68 -22.70
C ARG A 39 -16.86 3.77 -22.53
N ILE A 40 -16.14 4.12 -23.59
CA ILE A 40 -14.70 4.38 -23.52
C ILE A 40 -14.41 5.53 -22.57
N LYS A 41 -15.19 6.62 -22.61
CA LYS A 41 -15.06 7.74 -21.68
C LYS A 41 -15.38 7.34 -20.24
N GLU A 42 -16.38 6.51 -20.01
CA GLU A 42 -16.69 5.95 -18.69
C GLU A 42 -15.52 5.06 -18.19
N ILE A 43 -14.95 4.23 -19.05
CA ILE A 43 -13.87 3.32 -18.70
C ILE A 43 -12.54 4.06 -18.46
N TYR A 44 -12.19 5.04 -19.28
CA TYR A 44 -10.89 5.73 -19.22
C TYR A 44 -10.96 7.14 -18.62
N GLY A 45 -12.15 7.58 -18.16
CA GLY A 45 -12.37 8.92 -17.65
C GLY A 45 -12.28 10.01 -18.73
N ALA A 46 -12.59 11.24 -18.35
CA ALA A 46 -12.37 12.39 -19.21
C ALA A 46 -10.88 12.76 -19.19
N GLN A 47 -10.21 12.65 -20.32
CA GLN A 47 -8.84 13.14 -20.46
C GLN A 47 -8.86 14.67 -20.64
N ASN A 48 -7.92 15.36 -20.00
CA ASN A 48 -7.64 16.76 -20.31
C ASN A 48 -6.90 16.88 -21.65
N SER A 49 -6.66 18.10 -22.11
CA SER A 49 -5.91 18.39 -23.34
C SER A 49 -4.46 17.87 -23.34
N GLY A 50 -3.94 17.40 -22.19
CA GLY A 50 -2.63 16.77 -22.04
C GLY A 50 -2.70 15.23 -21.97
N GLY A 51 -3.85 14.60 -22.21
CA GLY A 51 -4.01 13.15 -22.19
C GLY A 51 -4.06 12.54 -20.78
N VAL A 52 -4.12 13.36 -19.73
CA VAL A 52 -4.16 12.89 -18.34
C VAL A 52 -5.60 12.60 -17.93
N VAL A 53 -5.84 11.43 -17.37
CA VAL A 53 -7.14 11.08 -16.78
C VAL A 53 -7.41 11.96 -15.56
N GLN A 54 -8.49 12.74 -15.59
CA GLN A 54 -8.78 13.80 -14.62
C GLN A 54 -9.47 13.33 -13.34
N THR A 55 -10.07 12.17 -13.35
CA THR A 55 -10.80 11.64 -12.18
C THR A 55 -10.16 10.34 -11.73
N PRO A 56 -10.18 10.03 -10.43
CA PRO A 56 -9.85 8.72 -9.98
C PRO A 56 -10.73 7.72 -10.74
N PHE A 57 -10.08 6.85 -11.46
CA PHE A 57 -10.74 5.85 -12.29
C PHE A 57 -11.58 4.88 -11.45
N ILE A 58 -11.22 4.77 -10.18
CA ILE A 58 -11.86 3.90 -9.20
C ILE A 58 -12.37 4.77 -8.05
N ASP A 59 -13.66 4.78 -7.83
CA ASP A 59 -14.34 5.36 -6.68
C ASP A 59 -15.16 4.27 -5.95
N ASN A 60 -15.84 4.64 -4.88
CA ASN A 60 -16.63 3.70 -4.08
C ASN A 60 -17.69 2.95 -4.89
N ASP A 61 -18.26 3.59 -5.92
CA ASP A 61 -19.32 3.01 -6.73
C ASP A 61 -18.78 1.99 -7.75
N ASN A 62 -17.47 2.06 -8.04
CA ASN A 62 -16.78 1.17 -8.97
C ASN A 62 -16.19 -0.08 -8.31
N ILE A 63 -16.08 -0.08 -6.97
CA ILE A 63 -15.59 -1.22 -6.20
C ILE A 63 -16.79 -1.96 -5.63
N LYS A 64 -17.01 -3.18 -6.12
CA LYS A 64 -18.04 -4.05 -5.57
C LYS A 64 -17.69 -4.40 -4.12
N ASP A 65 -18.70 -4.48 -3.25
CA ASP A 65 -18.52 -4.95 -1.87
C ASP A 65 -17.73 -6.26 -1.83
N ASN A 66 -16.71 -6.30 -0.98
CA ASN A 66 -15.76 -7.42 -0.83
C ASN A 66 -14.91 -7.71 -2.09
N ALA A 67 -14.74 -6.73 -3.00
CA ALA A 67 -13.84 -6.87 -4.15
C ALA A 67 -12.37 -6.64 -3.79
N ILE A 68 -12.12 -6.04 -2.62
CA ILE A 68 -10.78 -5.88 -2.05
C ILE A 68 -10.76 -6.65 -0.74
N ASP A 69 -10.08 -7.75 -0.71
CA ASP A 69 -9.86 -8.55 0.49
C ASP A 69 -8.35 -8.65 0.83
N HIS A 70 -7.96 -9.60 1.66
CA HIS A 70 -6.58 -9.71 2.11
C HIS A 70 -5.61 -10.11 0.97
N ASP A 71 -6.09 -10.74 -0.11
CA ASP A 71 -5.26 -11.17 -1.22
C ASP A 71 -4.87 -10.00 -2.14
N GLU A 72 -5.71 -8.96 -2.22
CA GLU A 72 -5.42 -7.72 -2.95
C GLU A 72 -4.59 -6.72 -2.15
N LEU A 73 -4.50 -6.90 -0.84
CA LEU A 73 -3.69 -6.04 0.01
C LEU A 73 -2.19 -6.35 -0.13
N ALA A 74 -1.37 -5.31 -0.17
CA ALA A 74 0.09 -5.48 -0.20
C ALA A 74 0.59 -6.22 1.06
N ASN A 75 1.69 -6.94 0.95
CA ASN A 75 2.38 -7.66 2.03
C ASN A 75 2.55 -6.83 3.30
N ARG A 76 2.69 -5.52 3.16
CA ARG A 76 2.73 -4.54 4.24
C ARG A 76 1.61 -4.72 5.28
N TYR A 77 0.44 -5.21 4.87
CA TYR A 77 -0.74 -5.35 5.73
C TYR A 77 -1.11 -6.80 6.04
N THR A 78 -0.63 -7.76 5.27
CA THR A 78 -1.13 -9.15 5.33
C THR A 78 -0.06 -10.20 5.55
N ALA A 79 1.23 -9.89 5.34
CA ALA A 79 2.30 -10.87 5.39
C ALA A 79 3.00 -10.91 6.76
N ILE A 80 3.61 -12.06 7.04
CA ILE A 80 4.59 -12.25 8.11
C ILE A 80 5.98 -12.23 7.49
N ASN A 81 6.86 -11.36 7.99
CA ASN A 81 8.26 -11.31 7.60
C ASN A 81 9.15 -11.98 8.66
N ALA A 82 9.71 -13.14 8.31
CA ALA A 82 10.64 -13.88 9.17
C ALA A 82 12.08 -13.35 8.96
N ILE A 83 12.56 -12.49 9.86
CA ILE A 83 13.93 -11.96 9.84
C ILE A 83 14.94 -13.05 10.23
N GLY A 84 14.51 -14.02 11.06
CA GLY A 84 15.35 -15.10 11.52
C GLY A 84 16.26 -14.70 12.70
N THR A 85 17.38 -15.41 12.88
CA THR A 85 18.35 -15.13 13.94
C THR A 85 19.35 -14.08 13.47
N THR A 86 19.44 -12.97 14.21
CA THR A 86 20.33 -11.85 13.89
C THR A 86 21.71 -12.06 14.52
N SER A 87 22.76 -11.71 13.78
CA SER A 87 24.16 -11.68 14.28
C SER A 87 24.75 -10.26 14.31
N GLY A 88 23.95 -9.24 14.01
CA GLY A 88 24.32 -7.83 13.96
C GLY A 88 23.10 -6.93 13.80
N ALA A 89 23.27 -5.65 13.54
CA ALA A 89 22.17 -4.74 13.23
C ALA A 89 21.33 -5.29 12.05
N PHE A 90 20.03 -5.10 12.12
CA PHE A 90 19.09 -5.66 11.14
C PHE A 90 17.99 -4.64 10.78
N ASN A 91 17.38 -4.82 9.63
CA ASN A 91 16.28 -3.99 9.17
C ASN A 91 14.92 -4.62 9.49
N ILE A 92 14.00 -3.79 9.93
CA ILE A 92 12.59 -4.10 10.11
C ILE A 92 11.86 -3.33 8.99
N ASP A 93 11.58 -4.02 7.90
CA ASP A 93 11.00 -3.43 6.69
C ASP A 93 9.48 -3.45 6.76
N PHE A 94 8.88 -2.28 7.03
CA PHE A 94 7.44 -2.11 7.11
C PHE A 94 6.68 -2.46 5.82
N SER A 95 7.37 -2.54 4.69
CA SER A 95 6.75 -2.99 3.43
C SER A 95 6.70 -4.50 3.28
N ALA A 96 7.48 -5.23 4.08
CA ALA A 96 7.61 -6.70 3.97
C ALA A 96 6.54 -7.46 4.75
N GLY A 97 5.85 -6.81 5.69
CA GLY A 97 4.78 -7.45 6.46
C GLY A 97 4.22 -6.60 7.59
N ALA A 98 3.06 -6.99 8.09
CA ALA A 98 2.46 -6.41 9.28
C ALA A 98 3.02 -7.06 10.57
N VAL A 99 3.50 -8.29 10.48
CA VAL A 99 4.11 -9.03 11.58
C VAL A 99 5.54 -9.41 11.21
N HIS A 100 6.46 -9.14 12.12
CA HIS A 100 7.87 -9.50 11.97
C HIS A 100 8.26 -10.49 13.07
N THR A 101 9.00 -11.52 12.72
CA THR A 101 9.55 -12.47 13.69
C THR A 101 11.07 -12.38 13.68
N VAL A 102 11.69 -12.25 14.86
CA VAL A 102 13.14 -12.16 14.97
C VAL A 102 13.64 -12.81 16.26
N THR A 103 14.79 -13.47 16.15
CA THR A 103 15.54 -14.00 17.31
C THR A 103 16.85 -13.24 17.43
N LEU A 104 17.09 -12.60 18.57
CA LEU A 104 18.34 -11.90 18.81
C LEU A 104 19.46 -12.89 19.15
N GLY A 105 20.50 -12.91 18.33
CA GLY A 105 21.75 -13.66 18.58
C GLY A 105 22.86 -12.80 19.19
N GLY A 106 22.57 -11.54 19.51
CA GLY A 106 23.46 -10.57 20.14
C GLY A 106 22.73 -9.26 20.48
N GLY A 107 23.39 -8.32 21.14
CA GLY A 107 22.86 -6.97 21.37
C GLY A 107 22.88 -6.16 20.07
N HIS A 108 21.73 -5.67 19.63
CA HIS A 108 21.58 -5.10 18.28
C HIS A 108 20.69 -3.87 18.24
N THR A 109 20.78 -3.17 17.11
CA THR A 109 19.85 -2.12 16.71
C THR A 109 18.96 -2.63 15.57
N GLY A 110 17.65 -2.63 15.78
CA GLY A 110 16.65 -2.82 14.73
C GLY A 110 16.36 -1.47 14.05
N THR A 111 16.56 -1.39 12.74
CA THR A 111 16.36 -0.16 11.96
C THR A 111 15.06 -0.25 11.16
N PHE A 112 14.11 0.64 11.41
CA PHE A 112 12.87 0.75 10.66
C PHE A 112 13.11 1.31 9.26
N THR A 113 12.58 0.64 8.25
CA THR A 113 12.69 1.02 6.84
C THR A 113 11.33 0.98 6.14
N ASN A 114 11.16 1.70 5.04
CA ASN A 114 9.95 1.68 4.17
C ASN A 114 8.62 1.90 4.91
N PHE A 115 8.65 2.66 5.99
CA PHE A 115 7.48 2.95 6.83
C PHE A 115 6.57 4.02 6.21
N LYS A 116 5.29 4.00 6.62
CA LYS A 116 4.29 5.01 6.30
C LYS A 116 3.59 5.49 7.57
N VAL A 117 3.23 6.77 7.60
CA VAL A 117 2.49 7.35 8.73
C VAL A 117 1.17 6.58 8.93
N GLY A 118 0.84 6.30 10.19
CA GLY A 118 -0.33 5.51 10.58
C GLY A 118 -0.15 4.00 10.47
N GLN A 119 0.96 3.51 9.89
CA GLN A 119 1.23 2.07 9.83
C GLN A 119 1.61 1.53 11.20
N VAL A 120 1.03 0.40 11.54
CA VAL A 120 1.31 -0.38 12.75
C VAL A 120 1.89 -1.72 12.34
N ILE A 121 2.92 -2.16 13.04
CA ILE A 121 3.50 -3.50 12.93
C ILE A 121 3.64 -4.13 14.30
N ASP A 122 3.61 -5.46 14.33
CA ASP A 122 3.94 -6.27 15.50
C ASP A 122 5.27 -6.99 15.27
N ILE A 123 6.16 -6.93 16.27
CA ILE A 123 7.44 -7.64 16.25
C ILE A 123 7.39 -8.72 17.33
N ILE A 124 7.40 -9.97 16.92
CA ILE A 124 7.52 -11.14 17.80
C ILE A 124 8.99 -11.39 18.00
N LEU A 125 9.46 -11.11 19.21
CA LEU A 125 10.89 -11.04 19.52
C LEU A 125 11.30 -12.10 20.57
N SER A 126 12.42 -12.74 20.35
CA SER A 126 13.04 -13.68 21.28
C SER A 126 14.58 -13.47 21.34
N GLY A 127 15.22 -14.08 22.30
CA GLY A 127 16.67 -14.00 22.50
C GLY A 127 17.09 -13.08 23.65
N ASN A 128 18.05 -13.54 24.47
CA ASN A 128 18.49 -12.83 25.69
C ASN A 128 19.57 -11.79 25.37
N HIS A 129 19.17 -10.71 24.70
CA HIS A 129 20.09 -9.64 24.31
C HIS A 129 19.42 -8.28 24.36
N THR A 130 20.21 -7.22 24.43
CA THR A 130 19.71 -5.86 24.39
C THR A 130 19.24 -5.49 22.98
N LEU A 131 18.13 -4.77 22.89
CA LEU A 131 17.60 -4.24 21.66
C LEU A 131 17.40 -2.73 21.77
N THR A 132 17.87 -2.02 20.76
CA THR A 132 17.56 -0.61 20.54
C THR A 132 16.89 -0.45 19.18
N PHE A 133 16.12 0.61 19.01
CA PHE A 133 15.47 0.93 17.74
C PHE A 133 16.01 2.23 17.15
N SER A 134 16.05 2.26 15.82
CA SER A 134 16.35 3.42 15.00
C SER A 134 15.45 3.38 13.75
N ALA A 135 15.61 4.36 12.86
CA ALA A 135 14.94 4.37 11.57
C ALA A 135 15.85 4.97 10.51
N THR A 136 15.62 4.60 9.24
CA THR A 136 16.31 5.24 8.12
C THR A 136 15.86 6.69 8.01
N ALA A 137 16.81 7.62 8.18
CA ALA A 137 16.57 9.04 8.14
C ALA A 137 17.83 9.80 7.72
N SER A 138 17.68 11.00 7.15
CA SER A 138 18.79 11.92 6.90
C SER A 138 19.20 12.74 8.13
N GLY A 139 18.40 12.71 9.19
CA GLY A 139 18.63 13.35 10.48
C GLY A 139 18.40 12.37 11.63
N THR A 140 17.90 12.85 12.77
CA THR A 140 17.72 12.04 13.96
C THR A 140 16.28 11.54 14.08
N PRO A 141 16.04 10.22 13.96
CA PRO A 141 14.72 9.65 14.21
C PRO A 141 14.36 9.72 15.69
N SER A 142 13.07 9.81 15.99
CA SER A 142 12.54 9.75 17.35
C SER A 142 11.76 8.46 17.54
N VAL A 143 12.27 7.56 18.38
CA VAL A 143 11.62 6.27 18.68
C VAL A 143 11.37 6.22 20.19
N ASN A 144 10.11 6.43 20.59
CA ASN A 144 9.73 6.59 21.98
C ASN A 144 8.93 5.38 22.47
N LYS A 145 9.28 4.90 23.65
CA LYS A 145 8.54 3.83 24.32
C LYS A 145 7.29 4.38 25.01
N VAL A 146 6.19 3.65 24.87
CA VAL A 146 4.95 3.88 25.60
C VAL A 146 4.87 2.89 26.76
N GLY A 147 4.63 3.38 27.96
CA GLY A 147 4.63 2.57 29.17
C GLY A 147 6.02 2.33 29.75
N SER A 148 6.08 1.52 30.80
CA SER A 148 7.30 1.27 31.57
C SER A 148 7.96 -0.09 31.30
N THR A 149 7.29 -0.99 30.57
CA THR A 149 7.81 -2.33 30.29
C THR A 149 8.97 -2.26 29.30
N ASP A 150 10.11 -2.81 29.68
CA ASP A 150 11.27 -2.98 28.80
C ASP A 150 11.26 -4.37 28.17
N TYR A 151 11.96 -4.49 27.04
CA TYR A 151 12.27 -5.81 26.48
C TYR A 151 13.16 -6.56 27.47
N ASP A 152 12.71 -7.75 27.84
CA ASP A 152 13.47 -8.67 28.71
C ASP A 152 13.75 -9.96 27.95
N GLY A 153 14.92 -10.04 27.34
CA GLY A 153 15.34 -11.20 26.57
C GLY A 153 15.59 -12.46 27.39
N SER A 154 15.62 -12.38 28.75
CA SER A 154 15.69 -13.56 29.61
C SER A 154 14.35 -14.25 29.78
N SER A 155 13.25 -13.56 29.46
CA SER A 155 11.90 -14.09 29.43
C SER A 155 11.63 -14.85 28.14
N SER A 156 10.46 -15.46 28.07
CA SER A 156 9.88 -16.02 26.85
C SER A 156 9.67 -14.94 25.76
N THR A 157 9.19 -15.33 24.63
CA THR A 157 8.85 -14.46 23.51
C THR A 157 8.07 -13.22 23.94
N GLN A 158 8.44 -12.06 23.42
CA GLN A 158 7.74 -10.80 23.65
C GLN A 158 7.20 -10.24 22.34
N ILE A 159 6.13 -9.47 22.44
CA ILE A 159 5.53 -8.74 21.33
C ILE A 159 5.82 -7.27 21.52
N ILE A 160 6.37 -6.64 20.51
CA ILE A 160 6.59 -5.21 20.46
C ILE A 160 5.71 -4.64 19.35
N GLN A 161 4.73 -3.84 19.71
CA GLN A 161 3.92 -3.12 18.76
C GLN A 161 4.54 -1.76 18.49
N VAL A 162 4.68 -1.42 17.20
CA VAL A 162 5.28 -0.15 16.76
C VAL A 162 4.30 0.57 15.85
N VAL A 163 4.07 1.85 16.09
CA VAL A 163 3.30 2.73 15.21
C VAL A 163 4.18 3.85 14.67
N CYS A 164 4.13 4.08 13.37
CA CYS A 164 4.76 5.23 12.72
C CYS A 164 3.83 6.45 12.84
N THR A 165 4.26 7.49 13.54
CA THR A 165 3.48 8.72 13.74
C THR A 165 3.92 9.86 12.80
N SER A 166 5.11 9.74 12.19
CA SER A 166 5.61 10.66 11.18
C SER A 166 6.57 9.96 10.23
N GLU A 167 6.40 10.14 8.92
CA GLU A 167 7.30 9.62 7.86
C GLU A 167 8.25 10.69 7.32
N SER A 168 8.57 11.71 8.11
CA SER A 168 9.54 12.74 7.72
C SER A 168 10.89 12.10 7.32
N ALA A 169 11.43 12.47 6.17
CA ALA A 169 12.70 11.95 5.69
C ALA A 169 13.89 12.29 6.62
N SER A 170 13.78 13.36 7.42
CA SER A 170 14.84 13.80 8.31
C SER A 170 14.60 13.41 9.78
N THR A 171 13.35 13.44 10.21
CA THR A 171 12.98 13.23 11.64
C THR A 171 11.73 12.35 11.75
N PRO A 172 11.77 11.10 11.26
CA PRO A 172 10.62 10.20 11.40
C PRO A 172 10.37 9.90 12.89
N GLN A 173 9.09 9.66 13.23
CA GLN A 173 8.69 9.45 14.61
C GLN A 173 7.92 8.16 14.77
N PHE A 174 8.22 7.46 15.86
CA PHE A 174 7.59 6.19 16.19
C PHE A 174 7.27 6.14 17.68
N LEU A 175 6.18 5.44 17.98
CA LEU A 175 5.84 5.02 19.33
C LEU A 175 5.85 3.48 19.36
N TYR A 176 6.37 2.89 20.44
CA TYR A 176 6.31 1.46 20.63
C TYR A 176 5.95 1.06 22.05
N SER A 177 5.33 -0.10 22.19
CA SER A 177 5.06 -0.72 23.50
C SER A 177 5.55 -2.17 23.49
N VAL A 178 5.87 -2.67 24.68
CA VAL A 178 6.36 -4.04 24.89
C VAL A 178 5.36 -4.80 25.74
N ALA A 179 4.96 -5.99 25.27
CA ALA A 179 4.13 -6.92 26.01
C ALA A 179 4.82 -8.29 26.09
N THR A 180 4.84 -8.87 27.29
CA THR A 180 5.37 -10.21 27.50
C THR A 180 4.30 -11.23 27.11
N TYR A 181 4.65 -12.18 26.26
CA TYR A 181 3.83 -13.31 25.95
C TYR A 181 3.90 -14.34 27.10
N ALA A 182 2.78 -14.56 27.75
CA ALA A 182 2.66 -15.65 28.72
C ALA A 182 2.01 -16.85 28.02
N SER A 183 2.60 -18.03 28.21
CA SER A 183 1.93 -19.27 27.78
C SER A 183 0.63 -19.38 28.58
N ASP A 184 -0.51 -19.39 27.90
CA ASP A 184 -1.77 -19.74 28.53
C ASP A 184 -1.75 -21.24 28.87
N THR A 185 -1.61 -21.54 30.14
CA THR A 185 -1.67 -22.91 30.66
C THR A 185 -3.05 -23.26 31.18
N THR A 186 -4.03 -22.40 31.00
CA THR A 186 -5.42 -22.65 31.39
C THR A 186 -6.06 -23.57 30.33
N PRO A 187 -6.56 -24.74 30.70
CA PRO A 187 -7.27 -25.61 29.75
C PRO A 187 -8.62 -25.04 29.36
#